data_1755194404bb3497b13da41afc65b779
#
_entry.id   1755194404bb3497b13da41afc65b779
#
_cell.length_a   1.000
_cell.length_b   1.000
_cell.length_c   1.000
_cell.angle_alpha   90.00
_cell.angle_beta   90.00
_cell.angle_gamma   90.00
#
_symmetry.space_group_name_H-M   'P 1'
#
loop_
_entity.id
_entity.type
_entity.pdbx_description
1 polymer ?
#
loop_
_entity_poly.entity_id
_entity_poly.type
_entity_poly.pdbx_seq_one_letter_code
_entity_poly.pdbx_strand_id
1 'polypeptide(L)'
;EGPMKAHDFLKSVKLSVHGFIHPDGKYEKMVETPGKAFHAGKSLHEGLSGLNSHYLGFELLVPGEHDFGTFSKAIETSGTYTKEQFDTAVEVCKYWMEQYDIPASRVVRHSDVSGDDVRGAGKGKTDPGAALNWTAFKQALVA
;
A
#
# COMPACT_ATOMS: atom_id res chain seq x y z
N GLU A 1 8.54 -23.91 -13.01
CA GLU A 1 8.91 -22.82 -12.12
C GLU A 1 7.63 -22.11 -11.67
N GLY A 2 7.55 -21.75 -10.38
CA GLY A 2 6.41 -21.02 -9.86
C GLY A 2 6.46 -19.52 -10.18
N PRO A 3 5.40 -18.76 -9.83
CA PRO A 3 5.38 -17.33 -10.05
C PRO A 3 6.48 -16.64 -9.23
N MET A 4 6.99 -15.54 -9.76
CA MET A 4 7.97 -14.71 -9.07
C MET A 4 7.32 -14.11 -7.81
N LYS A 5 8.04 -14.16 -6.68
CA LYS A 5 7.57 -13.55 -5.43
C LYS A 5 7.48 -12.04 -5.58
N ALA A 6 6.57 -11.40 -4.84
CA ALA A 6 6.34 -9.96 -4.91
C ALA A 6 7.62 -9.15 -4.74
N HIS A 7 8.45 -9.51 -3.76
CA HIS A 7 9.74 -8.85 -3.51
C HIS A 7 10.63 -8.89 -4.76
N ASP A 8 10.80 -10.07 -5.35
CA ASP A 8 11.65 -10.26 -6.52
C ASP A 8 11.08 -9.56 -7.75
N PHE A 9 9.75 -9.59 -7.90
CA PHE A 9 9.08 -8.87 -8.99
C PHE A 9 9.34 -7.37 -8.91
N LEU A 10 9.11 -6.74 -7.76
CA LEU A 10 9.35 -5.30 -7.61
C LEU A 10 10.81 -4.95 -7.88
N LYS A 11 11.74 -5.75 -7.35
CA LYS A 11 13.16 -5.55 -7.59
C LYS A 11 13.49 -5.61 -9.08
N SER A 12 12.88 -6.54 -9.82
CA SER A 12 13.12 -6.72 -11.26
C SER A 12 12.66 -5.50 -12.09
N VAL A 13 11.64 -4.77 -11.64
CA VAL A 13 11.12 -3.57 -12.31
C VAL A 13 11.58 -2.27 -11.65
N LYS A 14 12.57 -2.36 -10.75
CA LYS A 14 13.17 -1.22 -10.02
C LYS A 14 12.16 -0.44 -9.16
N LEU A 15 11.19 -1.17 -8.58
CA LEU A 15 10.27 -0.65 -7.59
C LEU A 15 10.58 -1.26 -6.23
N SER A 16 10.13 -0.62 -5.17
CA SER A 16 10.30 -1.13 -3.81
C SER A 16 9.23 -0.56 -2.89
N VAL A 17 9.00 -1.27 -1.79
CA VAL A 17 8.16 -0.84 -0.68
C VAL A 17 8.92 -1.09 0.61
N HIS A 18 8.48 -0.51 1.72
CA HIS A 18 9.10 -0.80 3.02
C HIS A 18 8.73 -2.20 3.48
N GLY A 19 7.53 -2.67 3.17
CA GLY A 19 7.13 -4.02 3.49
C GLY A 19 5.92 -4.51 2.74
N PHE A 20 5.67 -5.80 2.88
CA PHE A 20 4.50 -6.51 2.35
C PHE A 20 3.74 -7.15 3.50
N ILE A 21 2.43 -7.21 3.39
CA ILE A 21 1.60 -7.94 4.34
C ILE A 21 0.93 -9.10 3.60
N HIS A 22 1.30 -10.31 3.99
CA HIS A 22 0.79 -11.56 3.42
C HIS A 22 -0.63 -11.84 3.88
N PRO A 23 -1.40 -12.69 3.15
CA PRO A 23 -2.76 -13.04 3.56
C PRO A 23 -2.89 -13.60 4.98
N ASP A 24 -1.85 -14.26 5.51
CA ASP A 24 -1.83 -14.75 6.88
C ASP A 24 -1.51 -13.67 7.93
N GLY A 25 -1.32 -12.44 7.50
CA GLY A 25 -0.97 -11.31 8.36
C GLY A 25 0.53 -11.11 8.58
N LYS A 26 1.37 -11.96 8.02
CA LYS A 26 2.82 -11.82 8.17
C LYS A 26 3.33 -10.58 7.44
N TYR A 27 4.12 -9.76 8.15
CA TYR A 27 4.83 -8.62 7.56
C TYR A 27 6.20 -9.05 7.06
N GLU A 28 6.49 -8.77 5.79
CA GLU A 28 7.78 -9.04 5.17
C GLU A 28 8.47 -7.72 4.83
N LYS A 29 9.60 -7.45 5.43
CA LYS A 29 10.36 -6.21 5.20
C LYS A 29 11.12 -6.28 3.87
N MET A 30 11.14 -5.18 3.12
CA MET A 30 11.97 -5.03 1.92
C MET A 30 12.99 -3.90 2.06
N VAL A 31 12.57 -2.74 2.55
CA VAL A 31 13.44 -1.56 2.74
C VAL A 31 13.36 -1.14 4.21
N GLU A 32 14.51 -0.86 4.80
CA GLU A 32 14.58 -0.36 6.18
C GLU A 32 13.93 1.02 6.30
N THR A 33 13.19 1.26 7.39
CA THR A 33 12.68 2.59 7.70
C THR A 33 13.71 3.36 8.52
N PRO A 34 13.91 4.65 8.30
CA PRO A 34 13.16 5.52 7.38
C PRO A 34 13.76 5.62 5.97
N GLY A 35 14.45 4.62 5.47
CA GLY A 35 15.03 4.62 4.14
C GLY A 35 14.00 4.92 3.04
N LYS A 36 14.47 5.37 1.88
CA LYS A 36 13.60 5.67 0.75
C LYS A 36 13.26 4.39 -0.03
N ALA A 37 11.98 4.18 -0.28
CA ALA A 37 11.49 3.13 -1.17
C ALA A 37 10.78 3.75 -2.38
N PHE A 38 10.75 3.04 -3.50
CA PHE A 38 10.16 3.52 -4.76
C PHE A 38 8.78 2.91 -4.93
N HIS A 39 7.78 3.43 -4.16
CA HIS A 39 6.45 2.83 -4.02
C HIS A 39 5.30 3.69 -4.56
N ALA A 40 5.44 5.01 -4.60
CA ALA A 40 4.33 5.90 -4.92
C ALA A 40 4.32 6.35 -6.38
N GLY A 41 5.49 6.45 -7.02
CA GLY A 41 5.62 6.99 -8.36
C GLY A 41 5.17 8.45 -8.41
N LYS A 42 4.53 8.85 -9.51
CA LYS A 42 3.97 10.19 -9.64
C LYS A 42 2.81 10.34 -8.65
N SER A 43 2.96 11.24 -7.69
CA SER A 43 2.09 11.35 -6.53
C SER A 43 2.09 12.75 -5.95
N LEU A 44 1.00 13.11 -5.26
CA LEU A 44 0.82 14.42 -4.63
C LEU A 44 -0.07 14.27 -3.40
N HIS A 45 0.34 14.85 -2.26
CA HIS A 45 -0.47 14.94 -1.06
C HIS A 45 -0.06 16.18 -0.24
N GLU A 46 -1.04 16.99 0.12
CA GLU A 46 -0.85 18.20 0.93
C GLU A 46 0.29 19.10 0.40
N GLY A 47 0.36 19.27 -0.92
CA GLY A 47 1.36 20.10 -1.58
C GLY A 47 2.71 19.44 -1.78
N LEU A 48 2.93 18.22 -1.26
CA LEU A 48 4.16 17.45 -1.48
C LEU A 48 3.99 16.56 -2.71
N SER A 49 4.95 16.61 -3.64
CA SER A 49 5.01 15.73 -4.80
C SER A 49 6.15 14.72 -4.64
N GLY A 50 6.10 13.64 -5.42
CA GLY A 50 7.15 12.63 -5.38
C GLY A 50 7.27 11.98 -4.01
N LEU A 51 6.20 11.33 -3.54
CA LEU A 51 6.07 10.88 -2.15
C LEU A 51 7.05 9.77 -1.75
N ASN A 52 7.76 9.15 -2.70
CA ASN A 52 8.85 8.22 -2.36
C ASN A 52 9.87 8.87 -1.41
N SER A 53 10.06 10.17 -1.50
CA SER A 53 11.01 10.93 -0.67
C SER A 53 10.42 11.42 0.65
N HIS A 54 9.12 11.24 0.86
CA HIS A 54 8.40 11.84 1.99
C HIS A 54 7.57 10.85 2.79
N TYR A 55 7.17 9.72 2.21
CA TYR A 55 6.22 8.79 2.81
C TYR A 55 6.80 7.37 2.88
N LEU A 56 6.41 6.65 3.91
CA LEU A 56 6.61 5.21 4.01
C LEU A 56 5.48 4.49 3.29
N GLY A 57 5.75 3.32 2.74
CA GLY A 57 4.75 2.56 2.01
C GLY A 57 4.85 1.06 2.25
N PHE A 58 3.70 0.41 2.33
CA PHE A 58 3.63 -1.05 2.34
C PHE A 58 2.50 -1.50 1.42
N GLU A 59 2.58 -2.76 1.01
CA GLU A 59 1.57 -3.37 0.14
C GLU A 59 0.85 -4.51 0.85
N LEU A 60 -0.45 -4.61 0.58
CA LEU A 60 -1.26 -5.76 0.95
C LEU A 60 -1.24 -6.74 -0.22
N LEU A 61 -0.69 -7.93 -0.03
CA LEU A 61 -0.61 -8.92 -1.09
C LEU A 61 -1.98 -9.54 -1.35
N VAL A 62 -2.39 -9.54 -2.63
CA VAL A 62 -3.63 -10.17 -3.06
C VAL A 62 -3.38 -11.66 -3.28
N PRO A 63 -4.18 -12.57 -2.68
CA PRO A 63 -3.98 -14.00 -2.88
C PRO A 63 -4.12 -14.42 -4.33
N GLY A 64 -3.32 -15.40 -4.76
CA GLY A 64 -3.36 -15.97 -6.10
C GLY A 64 -2.43 -15.26 -7.08
N GLU A 65 -2.47 -15.70 -8.32
CA GLU A 65 -1.73 -15.09 -9.42
C GLU A 65 -2.65 -14.11 -10.16
N HIS A 66 -2.15 -12.91 -10.41
CA HIS A 66 -2.93 -11.87 -11.06
C HIS A 66 -2.14 -11.16 -12.14
N ASP A 67 -2.77 -10.91 -13.27
CA ASP A 67 -2.36 -9.85 -14.19
C ASP A 67 -2.98 -8.52 -13.74
N PHE A 68 -2.73 -7.45 -14.47
CA PHE A 68 -3.26 -6.14 -14.12
C PHE A 68 -4.79 -6.13 -14.06
N GLY A 69 -5.46 -6.81 -15.01
CA GLY A 69 -6.93 -6.84 -15.08
C GLY A 69 -7.56 -7.61 -13.91
N THR A 70 -7.05 -8.81 -13.60
CA THR A 70 -7.57 -9.60 -12.47
C THR A 70 -7.22 -8.98 -11.14
N PHE A 71 -6.06 -8.37 -11.01
CA PHE A 71 -5.67 -7.62 -9.80
C PHE A 71 -6.63 -6.45 -9.56
N SER A 72 -6.88 -5.63 -10.57
CA SER A 72 -7.77 -4.47 -10.46
C SER A 72 -9.18 -4.87 -10.06
N LYS A 73 -9.66 -6.03 -10.54
CA LYS A 73 -10.96 -6.57 -10.16
C LYS A 73 -10.96 -7.11 -8.72
N ALA A 74 -9.91 -7.81 -8.33
CA ALA A 74 -9.79 -8.40 -6.99
C ALA A 74 -9.81 -7.34 -5.90
N ILE A 75 -9.08 -6.24 -6.07
CA ILE A 75 -9.01 -5.18 -5.04
C ILE A 75 -10.32 -4.41 -4.87
N GLU A 76 -11.27 -4.56 -5.79
CA GLU A 76 -12.62 -4.01 -5.65
C GLU A 76 -13.62 -5.03 -5.09
N THR A 77 -13.20 -6.28 -4.87
CA THR A 77 -14.06 -7.37 -4.43
C THR A 77 -13.97 -7.57 -2.92
N SER A 78 -15.11 -7.50 -2.24
CA SER A 78 -15.20 -7.75 -0.79
C SER A 78 -14.63 -9.12 -0.43
N GLY A 79 -13.85 -9.19 0.63
CA GLY A 79 -13.25 -10.44 1.13
C GLY A 79 -11.90 -10.79 0.50
N THR A 80 -11.40 -10.00 -0.44
CA THR A 80 -10.08 -10.23 -1.06
C THR A 80 -8.95 -10.11 -0.04
N TYR A 81 -8.99 -9.08 0.80
CA TYR A 81 -8.03 -8.97 1.90
C TYR A 81 -8.56 -9.69 3.13
N THR A 82 -7.66 -10.32 3.87
CA THR A 82 -8.03 -11.08 5.07
C THR A 82 -8.13 -10.16 6.29
N LYS A 83 -8.81 -10.66 7.34
CA LYS A 83 -8.84 -9.96 8.63
C LYS A 83 -7.43 -9.82 9.20
N GLU A 84 -6.60 -10.85 9.04
CA GLU A 84 -5.21 -10.86 9.50
C GLU A 84 -4.40 -9.76 8.82
N GLN A 85 -4.62 -9.54 7.52
CA GLN A 85 -3.98 -8.45 6.79
C GLN A 85 -4.43 -7.09 7.33
N PHE A 86 -5.72 -6.91 7.55
CA PHE A 86 -6.27 -5.69 8.11
C PHE A 86 -5.65 -5.38 9.47
N ASP A 87 -5.63 -6.37 10.36
CA ASP A 87 -5.10 -6.21 11.71
C ASP A 87 -3.62 -5.86 11.69
N THR A 88 -2.82 -6.54 10.88
CA THR A 88 -1.39 -6.26 10.74
C THR A 88 -1.15 -4.87 10.14
N ALA A 89 -1.93 -4.48 9.15
CA ALA A 89 -1.81 -3.16 8.53
C ALA A 89 -2.07 -2.04 9.56
N VAL A 90 -3.07 -2.22 10.42
CA VAL A 90 -3.34 -1.27 11.51
C VAL A 90 -2.15 -1.21 12.47
N GLU A 91 -1.61 -2.37 12.87
CA GLU A 91 -0.45 -2.43 13.77
C GLU A 91 0.78 -1.74 13.18
N VAL A 92 1.09 -2.00 11.91
CA VAL A 92 2.23 -1.38 11.22
C VAL A 92 2.06 0.14 11.16
N CYS A 93 0.87 0.61 10.77
CA CYS A 93 0.59 2.03 10.71
C CYS A 93 0.73 2.69 12.09
N LYS A 94 0.16 2.09 13.13
CA LYS A 94 0.25 2.63 14.50
C LYS A 94 1.71 2.69 14.96
N TYR A 95 2.49 1.65 14.68
CA TYR A 95 3.91 1.62 15.03
C TYR A 95 4.67 2.75 14.34
N TRP A 96 4.47 2.94 13.04
CA TRP A 96 5.14 4.01 12.30
C TRP A 96 4.65 5.40 12.72
N MET A 97 3.35 5.54 12.99
CA MET A 97 2.78 6.80 13.49
C MET A 97 3.45 7.22 14.79
N GLU A 98 3.63 6.28 15.71
CA GLU A 98 4.29 6.55 17.00
C GLU A 98 5.79 6.79 16.81
N GLN A 99 6.47 5.95 16.05
CA GLN A 99 7.91 6.00 15.85
C GLN A 99 8.37 7.28 15.15
N TYR A 100 7.59 7.76 14.19
CA TYR A 100 7.96 8.89 13.33
C TYR A 100 7.04 10.09 13.46
N ASP A 101 6.21 10.10 14.49
CA ASP A 101 5.28 11.21 14.77
C ASP A 101 4.38 11.55 13.58
N ILE A 102 3.77 10.53 12.99
CA ILE A 102 2.90 10.66 11.82
C ILE A 102 1.45 10.80 12.28
N PRO A 103 0.74 11.88 11.92
CA PRO A 103 -0.68 12.00 12.25
C PRO A 103 -1.52 11.08 11.36
N ALA A 104 -2.68 10.65 11.86
CA ALA A 104 -3.58 9.79 11.11
C ALA A 104 -4.01 10.42 9.77
N SER A 105 -4.07 11.75 9.69
CA SER A 105 -4.40 12.47 8.45
C SER A 105 -3.39 12.23 7.32
N ARG A 106 -2.19 11.76 7.64
CA ARG A 106 -1.15 11.44 6.65
C ARG A 106 -1.02 9.96 6.38
N VAL A 107 -1.92 9.14 6.88
CA VAL A 107 -2.07 7.74 6.46
C VAL A 107 -3.07 7.72 5.33
N VAL A 108 -2.58 7.41 4.12
CA VAL A 108 -3.32 7.58 2.87
C VAL A 108 -3.20 6.34 2.00
N ARG A 109 -4.11 6.21 1.04
CA ARG A 109 -4.08 5.15 0.04
C ARG A 109 -3.29 5.61 -1.18
N HIS A 110 -2.75 4.67 -1.94
CA HIS A 110 -2.11 4.99 -3.21
C HIS A 110 -3.08 5.75 -4.14
N SER A 111 -4.35 5.34 -4.16
CA SER A 111 -5.40 6.03 -4.93
C SER A 111 -5.64 7.48 -4.50
N ASP A 112 -5.39 7.81 -3.24
CA ASP A 112 -5.56 9.18 -2.74
C ASP A 112 -4.48 10.13 -3.27
N VAL A 113 -3.28 9.62 -3.54
CA VAL A 113 -2.10 10.43 -3.86
C VAL A 113 -1.65 10.29 -5.31
N SER A 114 -2.13 9.29 -6.02
CA SER A 114 -1.75 8.97 -7.39
C SER A 114 -2.97 8.67 -8.27
N GLY A 115 -4.09 9.33 -7.99
CA GLY A 115 -5.32 9.18 -8.77
C GLY A 115 -5.24 9.85 -10.15
N ASP A 116 -6.36 9.85 -10.86
CA ASP A 116 -6.47 10.43 -12.21
C ASP A 116 -6.13 11.93 -12.22
N ASP A 117 -6.45 12.64 -11.15
CA ASP A 117 -6.14 14.07 -11.00
C ASP A 117 -4.64 14.36 -11.00
N VAL A 118 -3.84 13.40 -10.58
CA VAL A 118 -2.36 13.51 -10.54
C VAL A 118 -1.72 12.89 -11.78
N ARG A 119 -2.18 11.72 -12.20
CA ARG A 119 -1.55 10.93 -13.28
C ARG A 119 -2.17 11.14 -14.65
N GLY A 120 -3.37 11.71 -14.71
CA GLY A 120 -4.14 11.87 -15.93
C GLY A 120 -5.32 10.90 -16.01
N ALA A 121 -6.32 11.25 -16.83
CA ALA A 121 -7.55 10.47 -16.96
C ALA A 121 -7.28 9.01 -17.31
N GLY A 122 -7.81 8.10 -16.53
CA GLY A 122 -7.66 6.65 -16.73
C GLY A 122 -6.29 6.10 -16.36
N LYS A 123 -5.36 6.93 -15.86
CA LYS A 123 -3.99 6.53 -15.51
C LYS A 123 -3.75 6.48 -14.00
N GLY A 124 -4.75 6.83 -13.22
CA GLY A 124 -4.65 6.84 -11.75
C GLY A 124 -4.56 5.45 -11.16
N LYS A 125 -3.93 5.37 -9.99
CA LYS A 125 -3.88 4.14 -9.19
C LYS A 125 -5.18 4.00 -8.42
N THR A 126 -5.63 2.75 -8.24
CA THR A 126 -6.88 2.43 -7.55
C THR A 126 -6.65 1.64 -6.26
N ASP A 127 -5.45 1.12 -6.04
CA ASP A 127 -5.12 0.32 -4.86
C ASP A 127 -5.14 1.18 -3.58
N PRO A 128 -5.48 0.61 -2.44
CA PRO A 128 -5.83 -0.80 -2.21
C PRO A 128 -7.25 -1.20 -2.65
N GLY A 129 -8.05 -0.31 -3.20
CA GLY A 129 -9.38 -0.57 -3.71
C GLY A 129 -10.45 -0.73 -2.63
N ALA A 130 -11.70 -0.91 -3.05
CA ALA A 130 -12.86 -1.03 -2.16
C ALA A 130 -12.83 -2.31 -1.30
N ALA A 131 -11.99 -3.28 -1.65
CA ALA A 131 -11.80 -4.49 -0.83
C ALA A 131 -11.26 -4.18 0.58
N LEU A 132 -10.57 -3.03 0.75
CA LEU A 132 -10.18 -2.54 2.06
C LEU A 132 -11.25 -1.54 2.55
N ASN A 133 -11.88 -1.84 3.69
CA ASN A 133 -12.82 -0.92 4.31
C ASN A 133 -12.05 0.27 4.90
N TRP A 134 -11.92 1.34 4.13
CA TRP A 134 -11.08 2.48 4.48
C TRP A 134 -11.60 3.23 5.72
N THR A 135 -12.91 3.38 5.84
CA THR A 135 -13.51 4.04 7.01
C THR A 135 -13.17 3.28 8.30
N ALA A 136 -13.36 1.95 8.29
CA ALA A 136 -13.03 1.11 9.44
C ALA A 136 -11.52 1.14 9.74
N PHE A 137 -10.69 1.15 8.69
CA PHE A 137 -9.24 1.22 8.84
C PHE A 137 -8.81 2.51 9.55
N LYS A 138 -9.30 3.66 9.09
CA LYS A 138 -8.97 4.95 9.69
C LYS A 138 -9.47 5.06 11.13
N GLN A 139 -10.66 4.51 11.41
CA GLN A 139 -11.16 4.47 12.79
C GLN A 139 -10.27 3.64 13.70
N ALA A 140 -9.77 2.50 13.21
CA ALA A 140 -8.88 1.63 13.99
C ALA A 140 -7.55 2.32 14.33
N LEU A 141 -7.06 3.22 13.48
CA LEU A 141 -5.79 3.93 13.73
C LEU A 141 -5.87 4.86 14.94
N VAL A 142 -7.05 5.36 15.27
CA VAL A 142 -7.25 6.33 16.36
C VAL A 142 -8.00 5.72 17.56
N ALA A 143 -8.28 4.45 17.51
CA ALA A 143 -8.96 3.74 18.58
C ALA A 143 -8.01 3.46 19.77
#